data_f8742de46cc39c5b3e1ee5fa63846bba
#
_entry.id   f8742de46cc39c5b3e1ee5fa63846bba
#
_cell.length_a   1.000
_cell.length_b   1.000
_cell.length_c   1.000
_cell.angle_alpha   90.00
_cell.angle_beta   90.00
_cell.angle_gamma   90.00
#
_symmetry.space_group_name_H-M   'P 1'
#
loop_
_entity.id
_entity.type
_entity.pdbx_description
1 polymer ?
#
loop_
_entity_poly.entity_id
_entity_poly.type
_entity_poly.pdbx_seq_one_letter_code
_entity_poly.pdbx_strand_id
1 'polypeptide(L)'
;MNARAEDLLPVEYFHVVFTLPAEIARIAYWNKKAVYGLLFRASAETVTTIAADPRRLGARVGMTSVLHSWGSALTHHPHVHMIVPGGGLSSDGARWVSCRPGFFLHVRVLSRLFRRLFIEGLLALHRAGALAFFGDLAGLAGARAFAAWLAPFRKSEWVVYAKPPFGGPEAVLAYLSRYTHRVAISNSRLISADAETVAFRWKDYLYRPRMLGHRFASMRPAVACPSGRVGTGLASGGRVARSASTRCRFA
;
A
#
# COMPACT_ATOMS: atom_id res chain seq x y z
N MET A 1 13.31 23.73 8.80
CA MET A 1 12.00 23.02 8.75
C MET A 1 10.82 23.89 8.33
N ASN A 2 10.96 25.22 8.33
CA ASN A 2 9.82 26.13 8.12
C ASN A 2 9.35 26.30 6.66
N ALA A 3 10.23 26.18 5.68
CA ALA A 3 9.87 26.42 4.27
C ALA A 3 8.78 25.49 3.69
N ARG A 4 8.57 24.30 4.25
CA ARG A 4 7.53 23.36 3.77
C ARG A 4 6.19 23.51 4.48
N ALA A 5 6.13 24.21 5.60
CA ALA A 5 4.87 24.48 6.29
C ALA A 5 4.05 25.55 5.55
N GLU A 6 4.74 26.47 4.89
CA GLU A 6 4.15 27.56 4.09
C GLU A 6 3.49 27.04 2.81
N ASP A 7 3.92 25.87 2.31
CA ASP A 7 3.33 25.21 1.14
C ASP A 7 2.00 24.49 1.45
N LEU A 8 1.62 24.36 2.71
CA LEU A 8 0.39 23.67 3.09
C LEU A 8 -0.79 24.65 3.18
N LEU A 9 -1.91 24.23 2.60
CA LEU A 9 -3.17 24.96 2.70
C LEU A 9 -3.68 24.94 4.14
N PRO A 10 -4.33 26.01 4.64
CA PRO A 10 -4.91 26.09 5.99
C PRO A 10 -6.25 25.33 6.05
N VAL A 11 -6.24 24.04 5.70
CA VAL A 11 -7.41 23.16 5.67
C VAL A 11 -7.11 21.84 6.40
N GLU A 12 -8.15 21.07 6.72
CA GLU A 12 -7.97 19.69 7.17
C GLU A 12 -7.26 18.86 6.10
N TYR A 13 -6.48 17.87 6.51
CA TYR A 13 -5.85 16.90 5.61
C TYR A 13 -6.26 15.49 5.99
N PHE A 14 -6.68 14.72 5.00
CA PHE A 14 -7.09 13.33 5.19
C PHE A 14 -6.00 12.37 4.74
N HIS A 15 -5.85 11.29 5.50
CA HIS A 15 -4.97 10.21 5.17
C HIS A 15 -5.77 9.03 4.61
N VAL A 16 -5.62 8.76 3.33
CA VAL A 16 -6.29 7.65 2.64
C VAL A 16 -5.27 6.58 2.27
N VAL A 17 -5.60 5.31 2.49
CA VAL A 17 -4.72 4.18 2.18
C VAL A 17 -5.45 3.22 1.26
N PHE A 18 -4.79 2.83 0.18
CA PHE A 18 -5.24 1.81 -0.77
C PHE A 18 -4.31 0.60 -0.70
N THR A 19 -4.86 -0.57 -0.39
CA THR A 19 -4.08 -1.78 -0.15
C THR A 19 -4.42 -2.86 -1.17
N LEU A 20 -3.39 -3.55 -1.69
CA LEU A 20 -3.58 -4.71 -2.54
C LEU A 20 -3.89 -5.97 -1.72
N PRO A 21 -4.80 -6.85 -2.19
CA PRO A 21 -4.95 -8.20 -1.65
C PRO A 21 -3.62 -8.97 -1.68
N ALA A 22 -3.42 -9.85 -0.72
CA ALA A 22 -2.17 -10.59 -0.55
C ALA A 22 -1.78 -11.41 -1.78
N GLU A 23 -2.76 -12.02 -2.44
CA GLU A 23 -2.56 -12.82 -3.65
C GLU A 23 -2.09 -11.95 -4.82
N ILE A 24 -2.68 -10.76 -4.98
CA ILE A 24 -2.25 -9.79 -6.00
C ILE A 24 -0.86 -9.22 -5.67
N ALA A 25 -0.54 -9.05 -4.39
CA ALA A 25 0.79 -8.65 -3.96
C ALA A 25 1.88 -9.63 -4.43
N ARG A 26 1.58 -10.92 -4.59
CA ARG A 26 2.51 -11.91 -5.15
C ARG A 26 2.87 -11.62 -6.61
N ILE A 27 1.91 -11.17 -7.43
CA ILE A 27 2.20 -10.70 -8.80
C ILE A 27 3.02 -9.42 -8.75
N ALA A 28 2.69 -8.49 -7.85
CA ALA A 28 3.42 -7.24 -7.67
C ALA A 28 4.89 -7.45 -7.30
N TYR A 29 5.21 -8.51 -6.56
CA TYR A 29 6.58 -8.83 -6.17
C TYR A 29 7.52 -9.02 -7.37
N TRP A 30 7.05 -9.71 -8.40
CA TRP A 30 7.81 -9.96 -9.64
C TRP A 30 7.67 -8.84 -10.68
N ASN A 31 6.63 -8.01 -10.57
CA ASN A 31 6.26 -7.00 -11.56
C ASN A 31 6.20 -5.59 -10.97
N LYS A 32 7.17 -5.24 -10.12
CA LYS A 32 7.13 -4.02 -9.29
C LYS A 32 6.81 -2.76 -10.08
N LYS A 33 7.56 -2.49 -11.17
CA LYS A 33 7.37 -1.27 -11.98
C LYS A 33 5.94 -1.17 -12.56
N ALA A 34 5.45 -2.24 -13.17
CA ALA A 34 4.14 -2.26 -13.82
C ALA A 34 3.01 -2.17 -12.78
N VAL A 35 3.06 -3.01 -11.74
CA VAL A 35 1.99 -3.11 -10.74
C VAL A 35 1.98 -1.94 -9.77
N TYR A 36 3.15 -1.42 -9.36
CA TYR A 36 3.20 -0.21 -8.52
C TYR A 36 2.76 1.02 -9.29
N GLY A 37 3.13 1.14 -10.58
CA GLY A 37 2.61 2.21 -11.45
C GLY A 37 1.08 2.14 -11.60
N LEU A 38 0.54 0.93 -11.75
CA LEU A 38 -0.91 0.73 -11.77
C LEU A 38 -1.55 1.09 -10.42
N LEU A 39 -0.93 0.72 -9.29
CA LEU A 39 -1.43 1.04 -7.95
C LEU A 39 -1.54 2.55 -7.74
N PHE A 40 -0.51 3.31 -8.12
CA PHE A 40 -0.57 4.78 -8.08
C PHE A 40 -1.68 5.34 -8.97
N ARG A 41 -1.75 4.92 -10.22
CA ARG A 41 -2.77 5.42 -11.16
C ARG A 41 -4.19 5.10 -10.69
N ALA A 42 -4.48 3.83 -10.36
CA ALA A 42 -5.82 3.43 -9.97
C ALA A 42 -6.28 4.10 -8.68
N SER A 43 -5.39 4.29 -7.70
CA SER A 43 -5.73 4.99 -6.46
C SER A 43 -5.96 6.49 -6.69
N ALA A 44 -5.11 7.16 -7.49
CA ALA A 44 -5.27 8.57 -7.82
C ALA A 44 -6.55 8.81 -8.63
N GLU A 45 -6.79 8.01 -9.67
CA GLU A 45 -7.99 8.08 -10.51
C GLU A 45 -9.26 7.82 -9.68
N THR A 46 -9.20 6.89 -8.72
CA THR A 46 -10.32 6.65 -7.81
C THR A 46 -10.69 7.89 -7.01
N VAL A 47 -9.71 8.54 -6.40
CA VAL A 47 -9.96 9.73 -5.58
C VAL A 47 -10.43 10.89 -6.44
N THR A 48 -9.79 11.17 -7.56
CA THR A 48 -10.15 12.29 -8.44
C THR A 48 -11.53 12.11 -9.06
N THR A 49 -11.87 10.90 -9.53
CA THR A 49 -13.17 10.60 -10.12
C THR A 49 -14.32 10.78 -9.12
N ILE A 50 -14.16 10.24 -7.89
CA ILE A 50 -15.22 10.33 -6.89
C ILE A 50 -15.32 11.75 -6.33
N ALA A 51 -14.19 12.45 -6.15
CA ALA A 51 -14.21 13.84 -5.68
C ALA A 51 -14.83 14.79 -6.72
N ALA A 52 -14.66 14.53 -8.01
CA ALA A 52 -15.24 15.34 -9.07
C ALA A 52 -16.78 15.19 -9.21
N ASP A 53 -17.35 14.06 -8.71
CA ASP A 53 -18.81 13.86 -8.75
C ASP A 53 -19.53 14.92 -7.89
N PRO A 54 -20.42 15.76 -8.47
CA PRO A 54 -21.18 16.78 -7.74
C PRO A 54 -22.04 16.23 -6.59
N ARG A 55 -22.44 14.97 -6.66
CA ARG A 55 -23.17 14.28 -5.59
C ARG A 55 -22.29 13.95 -4.38
N ARG A 56 -20.95 14.12 -4.52
CA ARG A 56 -19.95 13.81 -3.49
C ARG A 56 -19.30 15.08 -2.98
N LEU A 57 -18.29 15.56 -3.68
CA LEU A 57 -17.58 16.79 -3.35
C LEU A 57 -17.74 17.85 -4.44
N GLY A 58 -17.80 17.45 -5.71
CA GLY A 58 -17.88 18.36 -6.85
C GLY A 58 -16.62 19.20 -7.07
N ALA A 59 -15.45 18.65 -6.75
CA ALA A 59 -14.20 19.37 -6.81
C ALA A 59 -13.04 18.58 -7.41
N ARG A 60 -12.09 19.28 -7.99
CA ARG A 60 -10.79 18.75 -8.40
C ARG A 60 -9.85 18.80 -7.21
N VAL A 61 -9.46 17.64 -6.71
CA VAL A 61 -8.57 17.51 -5.55
C VAL A 61 -7.13 17.25 -5.98
N GLY A 62 -6.19 17.80 -5.21
CA GLY A 62 -4.77 17.43 -5.26
C GLY A 62 -4.45 16.35 -4.24
N MET A 63 -3.32 15.66 -4.40
CA MET A 63 -2.87 14.66 -3.44
C MET A 63 -1.37 14.42 -3.50
N THR A 64 -0.78 14.07 -2.37
CA THR A 64 0.56 13.51 -2.29
C THR A 64 0.47 12.03 -1.97
N SER A 65 1.16 11.20 -2.75
CA SER A 65 1.09 9.73 -2.64
C SER A 65 2.46 9.13 -2.36
N VAL A 66 2.52 8.20 -1.42
CA VAL A 66 3.75 7.48 -1.05
C VAL A 66 3.47 5.98 -1.07
N LEU A 67 4.32 5.22 -1.77
CA LEU A 67 4.25 3.76 -1.81
C LEU A 67 4.93 3.16 -0.58
N HIS A 68 4.22 2.25 0.07
CA HIS A 68 4.80 1.30 1.00
C HIS A 68 4.66 -0.11 0.44
N SER A 69 5.75 -0.88 0.45
CA SER A 69 5.77 -2.25 -0.07
C SER A 69 5.85 -3.32 1.02
N TRP A 70 5.97 -2.93 2.29
CA TRP A 70 6.15 -3.85 3.41
C TRP A 70 5.14 -3.60 4.50
N GLY A 71 4.58 -4.69 5.03
CA GLY A 71 3.78 -4.67 6.25
C GLY A 71 4.65 -4.61 7.52
N SER A 72 4.03 -4.47 8.68
CA SER A 72 4.73 -4.40 9.97
C SER A 72 5.53 -5.65 10.31
N ALA A 73 5.17 -6.81 9.74
CA ALA A 73 5.84 -8.10 9.87
C ALA A 73 6.88 -8.36 8.77
N LEU A 74 7.29 -7.33 8.00
CA LEU A 74 8.17 -7.45 6.83
C LEU A 74 7.63 -8.39 5.75
N THR A 75 6.33 -8.58 5.70
CA THR A 75 5.66 -9.26 4.58
C THR A 75 5.47 -8.28 3.43
N HIS A 76 5.68 -8.74 2.19
CA HIS A 76 5.42 -7.93 1.01
C HIS A 76 3.93 -7.59 0.92
N HIS A 77 3.61 -6.31 1.12
CA HIS A 77 2.25 -5.81 1.27
C HIS A 77 2.11 -4.42 0.65
N PRO A 78 2.11 -4.34 -0.69
CA PRO A 78 2.06 -3.06 -1.38
C PRO A 78 0.79 -2.28 -1.08
N HIS A 79 0.96 -1.04 -0.66
CA HIS A 79 -0.13 -0.11 -0.41
C HIS A 79 0.34 1.32 -0.61
N VAL A 80 -0.57 2.19 -1.02
CA VAL A 80 -0.31 3.61 -1.23
C VAL A 80 -0.96 4.39 -0.10
N HIS A 81 -0.17 5.25 0.53
CA HIS A 81 -0.63 6.28 1.44
C HIS A 81 -0.84 7.57 0.66
N MET A 82 -2.01 8.16 0.78
CA MET A 82 -2.33 9.45 0.17
C MET A 82 -2.65 10.48 1.25
N ILE A 83 -2.07 11.66 1.11
CA ILE A 83 -2.45 12.86 1.87
C ILE A 83 -3.23 13.74 0.93
N VAL A 84 -4.47 14.04 1.29
CA VAL A 84 -5.41 14.79 0.48
C VAL A 84 -5.94 15.98 1.29
N PRO A 85 -5.86 17.23 0.79
CA PRO A 85 -6.49 18.36 1.47
C PRO A 85 -8.00 18.17 1.53
N GLY A 86 -8.64 18.70 2.57
CA GLY A 86 -10.06 18.61 2.84
C GLY A 86 -10.91 19.50 1.95
N GLY A 87 -10.70 19.40 0.65
CA GLY A 87 -11.40 20.14 -0.39
C GLY A 87 -10.63 20.14 -1.68
N GLY A 88 -11.10 20.93 -2.64
CA GLY A 88 -10.49 21.09 -3.95
C GLY A 88 -11.05 22.29 -4.70
N LEU A 89 -10.53 22.54 -5.89
CA LEU A 89 -11.02 23.57 -6.77
C LEU A 89 -12.31 23.11 -7.48
N SER A 90 -13.28 24.00 -7.57
CA SER A 90 -14.46 23.80 -8.43
C SER A 90 -14.05 23.46 -9.87
N SER A 91 -14.96 22.89 -10.66
CA SER A 91 -14.66 22.47 -12.04
C SER A 91 -14.12 23.60 -12.92
N ASP A 92 -14.60 24.84 -12.71
CA ASP A 92 -14.13 26.05 -13.37
C ASP A 92 -12.80 26.61 -12.79
N GLY A 93 -12.36 26.06 -11.65
CA GLY A 93 -11.16 26.52 -10.95
C GLY A 93 -11.30 27.82 -10.17
N ALA A 94 -12.51 28.40 -10.12
CA ALA A 94 -12.71 29.76 -9.59
C ALA A 94 -12.84 29.82 -8.06
N ARG A 95 -13.19 28.71 -7.40
CA ARG A 95 -13.45 28.70 -5.95
C ARG A 95 -12.99 27.39 -5.29
N TRP A 96 -12.72 27.50 -4.00
CA TRP A 96 -12.48 26.32 -3.15
C TRP A 96 -13.80 25.69 -2.69
N VAL A 97 -13.91 24.38 -2.84
CA VAL A 97 -15.02 23.57 -2.35
C VAL A 97 -14.50 22.72 -1.20
N SER A 98 -14.93 23.02 0.02
CA SER A 98 -14.52 22.32 1.23
C SER A 98 -15.26 21.01 1.41
N CYS A 99 -14.58 20.00 1.94
CA CYS A 99 -15.20 18.82 2.51
C CYS A 99 -16.07 19.18 3.74
N ARG A 100 -16.96 18.28 4.13
CA ARG A 100 -17.60 18.36 5.45
C ARG A 100 -16.54 18.16 6.53
N PRO A 101 -16.56 18.90 7.65
CA PRO A 101 -15.61 18.71 8.73
C PRO A 101 -15.50 17.24 9.16
N GLY A 102 -14.27 16.74 9.28
CA GLY A 102 -13.99 15.36 9.69
C GLY A 102 -14.34 14.27 8.66
N PHE A 103 -14.87 14.62 7.50
CA PHE A 103 -15.32 13.66 6.49
C PHE A 103 -14.79 14.00 5.09
N PHE A 104 -14.10 13.04 4.45
CA PHE A 104 -13.61 13.20 3.08
C PHE A 104 -14.56 12.54 2.06
N LEU A 105 -14.46 11.23 1.88
CA LEU A 105 -15.25 10.45 0.92
C LEU A 105 -15.62 9.09 1.51
N HIS A 106 -16.71 8.49 1.02
CA HIS A 106 -17.15 7.18 1.48
C HIS A 106 -16.19 6.06 1.08
N VAL A 107 -15.54 5.42 2.06
CA VAL A 107 -14.56 4.35 1.89
C VAL A 107 -15.06 3.20 1.01
N ARG A 108 -16.32 2.78 1.16
CA ARG A 108 -16.90 1.71 0.32
C ARG A 108 -16.99 2.11 -1.16
N VAL A 109 -17.24 3.38 -1.44
CA VAL A 109 -17.29 3.88 -2.83
C VAL A 109 -15.89 3.92 -3.42
N LEU A 110 -14.91 4.40 -2.64
CA LEU A 110 -13.49 4.36 -3.01
C LEU A 110 -13.04 2.92 -3.28
N SER A 111 -13.32 1.98 -2.38
CA SER A 111 -12.93 0.57 -2.52
C SER A 111 -13.48 -0.07 -3.79
N ARG A 112 -14.76 0.15 -4.11
CA ARG A 112 -15.40 -0.43 -5.31
C ARG A 112 -14.79 0.10 -6.61
N LEU A 113 -14.57 1.41 -6.70
CA LEU A 113 -13.98 2.00 -7.89
C LEU A 113 -12.51 1.60 -8.05
N PHE A 114 -11.73 1.68 -6.96
CA PHE A 114 -10.33 1.25 -6.95
C PHE A 114 -10.16 -0.19 -7.42
N ARG A 115 -10.95 -1.11 -6.85
CA ARG A 115 -10.94 -2.53 -7.24
C ARG A 115 -11.21 -2.71 -8.73
N ARG A 116 -12.22 -2.02 -9.28
CA ARG A 116 -12.57 -2.07 -10.70
C ARG A 116 -11.41 -1.59 -11.56
N LEU A 117 -10.92 -0.39 -11.33
CA LEU A 117 -9.84 0.24 -12.10
C LEU A 117 -8.55 -0.59 -12.03
N PHE A 118 -8.23 -1.10 -10.85
CA PHE A 118 -7.03 -1.91 -10.67
C PHE A 118 -7.13 -3.25 -11.42
N ILE A 119 -8.25 -3.97 -11.32
CA ILE A 119 -8.44 -5.23 -12.04
C ILE A 119 -8.45 -5.02 -13.56
N GLU A 120 -9.13 -3.99 -14.05
CA GLU A 120 -9.13 -3.62 -15.48
C GLU A 120 -7.72 -3.28 -15.97
N GLY A 121 -6.97 -2.50 -15.20
CA GLY A 121 -5.58 -2.17 -15.49
C GLY A 121 -4.66 -3.39 -15.45
N LEU A 122 -4.86 -4.31 -14.50
CA LEU A 122 -4.07 -5.53 -14.40
C LEU A 122 -4.32 -6.47 -15.60
N LEU A 123 -5.56 -6.57 -16.05
CA LEU A 123 -5.91 -7.29 -17.29
C LEU A 123 -5.30 -6.62 -18.53
N ALA A 124 -5.27 -5.30 -18.58
CA ALA A 124 -4.64 -4.56 -19.67
C ALA A 124 -3.13 -4.82 -19.71
N LEU A 125 -2.45 -4.80 -18.56
CA LEU A 125 -1.02 -5.14 -18.43
C LEU A 125 -0.75 -6.58 -18.88
N HIS A 126 -1.61 -7.53 -18.52
CA HIS A 126 -1.48 -8.91 -18.96
C HIS A 126 -1.61 -9.04 -20.47
N ARG A 127 -2.64 -8.44 -21.09
CA ARG A 127 -2.83 -8.44 -22.56
C ARG A 127 -1.68 -7.81 -23.32
N ALA A 128 -1.05 -6.80 -22.72
CA ALA A 128 0.13 -6.13 -23.28
C ALA A 128 1.44 -6.92 -23.10
N GLY A 129 1.40 -8.12 -22.46
CA GLY A 129 2.61 -8.90 -22.17
C GLY A 129 3.54 -8.22 -21.17
N ALA A 130 3.05 -7.26 -20.39
CA ALA A 130 3.84 -6.47 -19.44
C ALA A 130 3.98 -7.12 -18.06
N LEU A 131 3.49 -8.36 -17.90
CA LEU A 131 3.58 -9.13 -16.66
C LEU A 131 4.36 -10.42 -16.87
N ALA A 132 5.28 -10.68 -15.97
CA ALA A 132 6.03 -11.93 -15.88
C ALA A 132 5.49 -12.79 -14.73
N PHE A 133 5.45 -14.11 -14.93
CA PHE A 133 4.91 -15.08 -13.98
C PHE A 133 5.93 -16.18 -13.75
N PHE A 134 6.23 -16.49 -12.48
CA PHE A 134 7.25 -17.45 -12.08
C PHE A 134 6.72 -18.41 -11.00
N GLY A 135 7.35 -19.59 -10.92
CA GLY A 135 7.03 -20.61 -9.94
C GLY A 135 5.55 -21.04 -10.04
N ASP A 136 4.86 -21.05 -8.93
CA ASP A 136 3.44 -21.40 -8.82
C ASP A 136 2.48 -20.41 -9.52
N LEU A 137 2.95 -19.24 -9.93
CA LEU A 137 2.19 -18.30 -10.74
C LEU A 137 2.39 -18.49 -12.26
N ALA A 138 3.29 -19.37 -12.70
CA ALA A 138 3.61 -19.55 -14.12
C ALA A 138 2.37 -19.87 -14.99
N GLY A 139 1.43 -20.62 -14.44
CA GLY A 139 0.17 -20.95 -15.12
C GLY A 139 -0.72 -19.73 -15.43
N LEU A 140 -0.47 -18.58 -14.81
CA LEU A 140 -1.21 -17.35 -15.06
C LEU A 140 -0.77 -16.60 -16.33
N ALA A 141 0.24 -17.08 -17.04
CA ALA A 141 0.64 -16.53 -18.33
C ALA A 141 -0.49 -16.64 -19.37
N GLY A 142 -1.33 -17.67 -19.29
CA GLY A 142 -2.49 -17.85 -20.17
C GLY A 142 -3.65 -16.87 -19.81
N ALA A 143 -4.19 -16.17 -20.82
CA ALA A 143 -5.24 -15.15 -20.62
C ALA A 143 -6.49 -15.69 -19.92
N ARG A 144 -6.93 -16.91 -20.28
CA ARG A 144 -8.11 -17.57 -19.66
C ARG A 144 -7.84 -17.91 -18.19
N ALA A 145 -6.66 -18.46 -17.89
CA ALA A 145 -6.27 -18.81 -16.53
C ALA A 145 -6.16 -17.56 -15.65
N PHE A 146 -5.56 -16.49 -16.17
CA PHE A 146 -5.42 -15.22 -15.48
C PHE A 146 -6.78 -14.57 -15.17
N ALA A 147 -7.69 -14.54 -16.15
CA ALA A 147 -9.03 -14.00 -15.96
C ALA A 147 -9.85 -14.79 -14.94
N ALA A 148 -9.75 -16.13 -14.95
CA ALA A 148 -10.38 -17.01 -13.97
C ALA A 148 -9.81 -16.79 -12.57
N TRP A 149 -8.49 -16.65 -12.44
CA TRP A 149 -7.82 -16.38 -11.18
C TRP A 149 -8.22 -15.02 -10.59
N LEU A 150 -8.46 -14.00 -11.45
CA LEU A 150 -8.90 -12.67 -11.01
C LEU A 150 -10.39 -12.61 -10.63
N ALA A 151 -11.22 -13.56 -11.05
CA ALA A 151 -12.67 -13.50 -10.87
C ALA A 151 -13.12 -13.36 -9.40
N PRO A 152 -12.54 -14.07 -8.40
CA PRO A 152 -12.91 -13.90 -6.99
C PRO A 152 -12.65 -12.49 -6.47
N PHE A 153 -11.56 -11.85 -6.91
CA PHE A 153 -11.17 -10.50 -6.44
C PHE A 153 -12.13 -9.40 -6.92
N ARG A 154 -12.94 -9.66 -7.93
CA ARG A 154 -14.01 -8.75 -8.38
C ARG A 154 -15.15 -8.64 -7.36
N LYS A 155 -15.35 -9.69 -6.56
CA LYS A 155 -16.43 -9.81 -5.58
C LYS A 155 -15.98 -9.54 -4.14
N SER A 156 -14.68 -9.72 -3.86
CA SER A 156 -14.12 -9.50 -2.53
C SER A 156 -14.07 -7.99 -2.19
N GLU A 157 -14.16 -7.68 -0.91
CA GLU A 157 -13.92 -6.33 -0.42
C GLU A 157 -12.41 -6.05 -0.39
N TRP A 158 -12.00 -4.91 -0.99
CA TRP A 158 -10.61 -4.46 -0.95
C TRP A 158 -10.44 -3.43 0.16
N VAL A 159 -9.30 -3.51 0.84
CA VAL A 159 -9.03 -2.62 1.97
C VAL A 159 -8.66 -1.23 1.46
N VAL A 160 -9.59 -0.32 1.66
CA VAL A 160 -9.34 1.12 1.58
C VAL A 160 -9.67 1.71 2.94
N TYR A 161 -8.83 2.57 3.44
CA TYR A 161 -8.96 3.17 4.74
C TYR A 161 -8.80 4.69 4.64
N ALA A 162 -9.72 5.44 5.24
CA ALA A 162 -9.60 6.87 5.42
C ALA A 162 -9.58 7.18 6.91
N LYS A 163 -8.49 7.77 7.38
CA LYS A 163 -8.34 8.20 8.77
C LYS A 163 -9.04 9.53 8.98
N PRO A 164 -9.46 9.82 10.22
CA PRO A 164 -9.80 11.18 10.63
C PRO A 164 -8.70 12.17 10.21
N PRO A 165 -9.05 13.44 10.04
CA PRO A 165 -8.09 14.43 9.59
C PRO A 165 -6.92 14.57 10.57
N PHE A 166 -5.79 15.03 10.05
CA PHE A 166 -4.64 15.37 10.87
C PHE A 166 -4.96 16.59 11.75
N GLY A 167 -4.33 16.67 12.91
CA GLY A 167 -4.40 17.81 13.82
C GLY A 167 -3.63 19.04 13.34
N GLY A 168 -3.70 19.37 12.05
CA GLY A 168 -3.07 20.54 11.44
C GLY A 168 -1.88 20.22 10.50
N PRO A 169 -1.31 21.26 9.85
CA PRO A 169 -0.22 21.13 8.89
C PRO A 169 1.04 20.46 9.46
N GLU A 170 1.39 20.78 10.69
CA GLU A 170 2.56 20.20 11.36
C GLU A 170 2.45 18.67 11.51
N ALA A 171 1.26 18.16 11.82
CA ALA A 171 1.02 16.72 11.90
C ALA A 171 1.13 16.04 10.53
N VAL A 172 0.76 16.73 9.45
CA VAL A 172 0.95 16.25 8.07
C VAL A 172 2.44 16.17 7.74
N LEU A 173 3.22 17.20 8.06
CA LEU A 173 4.67 17.21 7.82
C LEU A 173 5.39 16.13 8.63
N ALA A 174 5.05 16.01 9.92
CA ALA A 174 5.60 14.96 10.77
C ALA A 174 5.23 13.56 10.28
N TYR A 175 4.08 13.40 9.67
CA TYR A 175 3.68 12.16 9.02
C TYR A 175 4.52 11.91 7.77
N LEU A 176 4.57 12.85 6.83
CA LEU A 176 5.32 12.73 5.58
C LEU A 176 6.82 12.47 5.84
N SER A 177 7.44 13.14 6.81
CA SER A 177 8.85 12.93 7.15
C SER A 177 9.15 11.49 7.56
N ARG A 178 8.23 10.83 8.28
CA ARG A 178 8.37 9.41 8.67
C ARG A 178 8.24 8.45 7.50
N TYR A 179 7.48 8.80 6.46
CA TYR A 179 7.19 7.92 5.34
C TYR A 179 8.08 8.15 4.11
N THR A 180 8.80 9.27 4.06
CA THR A 180 9.80 9.52 3.01
C THR A 180 11.10 8.73 3.23
N HIS A 181 11.37 8.29 4.46
CA HIS A 181 12.47 7.36 4.72
C HIS A 181 12.08 5.95 4.28
N ARG A 182 12.74 5.47 3.23
CA ARG A 182 12.52 4.13 2.63
C ARG A 182 13.12 3.01 3.49
N VAL A 183 12.70 2.89 4.74
CA VAL A 183 13.12 1.80 5.62
C VAL A 183 11.96 0.84 5.84
N ALA A 184 12.21 -0.45 5.70
CA ALA A 184 11.21 -1.49 5.94
C ALA A 184 10.82 -1.56 7.42
N ILE A 185 11.78 -1.29 8.31
CA ILE A 185 11.55 -1.15 9.75
C ILE A 185 12.41 -0.01 10.31
N SER A 186 11.94 0.64 11.38
CA SER A 186 12.75 1.61 12.12
C SER A 186 13.79 0.90 13.01
N ASN A 187 14.93 1.54 13.23
CA ASN A 187 15.98 1.00 14.13
C ASN A 187 15.46 0.72 15.55
N SER A 188 14.49 1.49 16.03
CA SER A 188 13.86 1.26 17.34
C SER A 188 13.10 -0.08 17.46
N ARG A 189 12.79 -0.72 16.31
CA ARG A 189 12.16 -2.05 16.28
C ARG A 189 13.16 -3.18 16.18
N LEU A 190 14.42 -2.89 15.82
CA LEU A 190 15.48 -3.87 15.75
C LEU A 190 15.88 -4.27 17.18
N ILE A 191 16.01 -5.56 17.44
CA ILE A 191 16.43 -6.12 18.72
C ILE A 191 17.87 -6.62 18.62
N SER A 192 18.16 -7.43 17.62
CA SER A 192 19.48 -7.96 17.34
C SER A 192 19.63 -8.27 15.85
N ALA A 193 20.87 -8.28 15.38
CA ALA A 193 21.23 -8.73 14.05
C ALA A 193 22.61 -9.42 14.11
N ASP A 194 22.69 -10.62 13.59
CA ASP A 194 23.94 -11.37 13.43
C ASP A 194 24.15 -11.78 11.97
N ALA A 195 25.15 -12.65 11.70
CA ALA A 195 25.45 -13.08 10.34
C ALA A 195 24.33 -13.86 9.67
N GLU A 196 23.43 -14.46 10.43
CA GLU A 196 22.40 -15.36 9.91
C GLU A 196 20.98 -14.85 10.22
N THR A 197 20.81 -14.03 11.27
CA THR A 197 19.50 -13.72 11.82
C THR A 197 19.30 -12.24 12.17
N VAL A 198 18.09 -11.73 11.96
CA VAL A 198 17.66 -10.42 12.44
C VAL A 198 16.39 -10.59 13.28
N ALA A 199 16.45 -10.20 14.54
CA ALA A 199 15.29 -10.18 15.42
C ALA A 199 14.73 -8.76 15.52
N PHE A 200 13.42 -8.61 15.39
CA PHE A 200 12.76 -7.30 15.45
C PHE A 200 11.37 -7.38 16.05
N ARG A 201 10.89 -6.27 16.59
CA ARG A 201 9.51 -6.11 17.09
C ARG A 201 8.57 -5.83 15.95
N TRP A 202 7.43 -6.52 15.90
CA TRP A 202 6.39 -6.24 14.92
C TRP A 202 5.02 -6.15 15.59
N LYS A 203 4.10 -5.42 14.95
CA LYS A 203 2.76 -5.20 15.45
C LYS A 203 1.82 -6.26 14.87
N ASP A 204 1.26 -7.10 15.73
CA ASP A 204 0.28 -8.10 15.34
C ASP A 204 -1.12 -7.47 15.37
N TYR A 205 -1.68 -7.21 14.20
CA TYR A 205 -3.01 -6.60 14.05
C TYR A 205 -4.16 -7.62 14.16
N LEU A 206 -3.87 -8.92 14.20
CA LEU A 206 -4.88 -9.97 14.35
C LEU A 206 -5.32 -10.14 15.81
N TYR A 207 -4.50 -9.71 16.76
CA TYR A 207 -4.87 -9.67 18.17
C TYR A 207 -5.47 -8.31 18.54
N ARG A 208 -6.73 -8.33 19.04
CA ARG A 208 -7.44 -7.11 19.47
C ARG A 208 -6.60 -6.29 20.46
N PRO A 209 -6.68 -4.93 20.42
CA PRO A 209 -5.71 -4.01 21.05
C PRO A 209 -5.80 -3.90 22.59
N ARG A 210 -6.29 -4.88 23.30
CA ARG A 210 -6.32 -4.86 24.78
C ARG A 210 -5.04 -5.36 25.44
N MET A 211 -4.11 -5.94 24.70
CA MET A 211 -2.76 -6.23 25.17
C MET A 211 -1.74 -5.81 24.13
N LEU A 212 -0.87 -4.89 24.47
CA LEU A 212 0.36 -4.56 23.74
C LEU A 212 1.34 -5.76 23.82
N GLY A 213 0.98 -6.86 23.16
CA GLY A 213 1.85 -8.00 22.97
C GLY A 213 2.82 -7.70 21.84
N HIS A 214 4.04 -7.32 22.17
CA HIS A 214 5.13 -7.29 21.21
C HIS A 214 5.50 -8.74 20.88
N ARG A 215 5.17 -9.21 19.69
CA ARG A 215 5.68 -10.49 19.20
C ARG A 215 7.02 -10.25 18.50
N PHE A 216 7.95 -11.16 18.75
CA PHE A 216 9.27 -11.17 18.13
C PHE A 216 9.21 -12.04 16.88
N ALA A 217 9.72 -11.55 15.78
CA ALA A 217 9.92 -12.33 14.56
C ALA A 217 11.42 -12.37 14.26
N SER A 218 11.93 -13.55 14.01
CA SER A 218 13.31 -13.81 13.58
C SER A 218 13.20 -14.45 12.18
N MET A 219 13.88 -13.94 11.15
CA MET A 219 13.82 -14.44 9.77
C MET A 219 15.23 -14.79 9.29
N ARG A 220 15.45 -15.92 8.65
CA ARG A 220 16.74 -16.25 7.99
C ARG A 220 16.90 -15.47 6.69
N PRO A 221 18.11 -15.02 6.32
CA PRO A 221 18.33 -14.40 5.02
C PRO A 221 18.10 -15.42 3.91
N ALA A 222 17.45 -14.98 2.82
CA ALA A 222 17.45 -15.78 1.60
C ALA A 222 18.90 -15.91 1.11
N VAL A 223 19.42 -17.13 1.05
CA VAL A 223 20.74 -17.40 0.49
C VAL A 223 20.70 -17.03 -0.99
N ALA A 224 21.49 -16.04 -1.39
CA ALA A 224 21.65 -15.72 -2.81
C ALA A 224 22.30 -16.92 -3.50
N CYS A 225 21.59 -17.53 -4.45
CA CYS A 225 22.14 -18.59 -5.27
C CYS A 225 23.26 -18.00 -6.14
N PRO A 226 24.43 -18.61 -6.27
CA PRO A 226 25.55 -18.10 -7.07
C PRO A 226 25.24 -17.91 -8.56
N SER A 227 24.12 -18.43 -9.04
CA SER A 227 23.63 -18.35 -10.42
C SER A 227 22.60 -17.24 -10.68
N GLY A 228 22.42 -16.27 -9.77
CA GLY A 228 21.46 -15.17 -9.96
C GLY A 228 19.98 -15.56 -9.92
N ARG A 229 19.63 -16.81 -9.57
CA ARG A 229 18.25 -17.24 -9.34
C ARG A 229 17.92 -17.13 -7.85
N VAL A 230 16.91 -16.36 -7.52
CA VAL A 230 16.35 -16.27 -6.17
C VAL A 230 15.60 -17.57 -5.88
N GLY A 231 16.15 -18.40 -5.02
CA GLY A 231 15.47 -19.59 -4.53
C GLY A 231 14.35 -19.21 -3.56
N THR A 232 13.12 -19.60 -3.87
CA THR A 232 11.97 -19.46 -2.99
C THR A 232 12.01 -20.55 -1.93
N GLY A 233 12.40 -20.22 -0.70
CA GLY A 233 12.18 -21.07 0.45
C GLY A 233 10.69 -21.06 0.81
N LEU A 234 9.94 -22.08 0.42
CA LEU A 234 8.59 -22.35 0.88
C LEU A 234 8.62 -22.78 2.36
N ALA A 235 7.97 -22.03 3.21
CA ALA A 235 7.59 -22.50 4.53
C ALA A 235 6.36 -23.41 4.36
N SER A 236 6.58 -24.73 4.32
CA SER A 236 5.52 -25.73 4.45
C SER A 236 4.91 -25.68 5.86
N GLY A 237 3.58 -25.83 5.93
CA GLY A 237 2.79 -25.74 7.16
C GLY A 237 3.24 -26.69 8.26
N GLY A 238 3.85 -26.14 9.26
CA GLY A 238 4.12 -26.71 10.55
C GLY A 238 3.83 -25.67 11.61
N ARG A 239 3.34 -26.07 12.77
CA ARG A 239 3.09 -25.18 13.90
C ARG A 239 4.23 -24.19 14.06
N VAL A 240 3.92 -22.89 13.95
CA VAL A 240 4.87 -21.80 13.98
C VAL A 240 5.66 -21.86 15.30
N ALA A 241 6.86 -22.43 15.26
CA ALA A 241 7.90 -22.15 16.21
C ALA A 241 8.30 -20.69 16.03
N ARG A 242 8.18 -19.90 17.07
CA ARG A 242 8.06 -18.45 17.03
C ARG A 242 9.43 -17.76 17.08
N SER A 243 10.26 -18.02 16.14
CA SER A 243 11.40 -17.17 15.86
C SER A 243 11.72 -17.21 14.37
N ALA A 244 11.62 -16.11 13.70
CA ALA A 244 11.94 -15.99 12.28
C ALA A 244 12.88 -14.81 12.06
N SER A 245 14.02 -14.96 11.40
CA SER A 245 15.09 -13.99 11.24
C SER A 245 15.40 -13.67 9.79
N THR A 246 15.43 -12.41 9.37
CA THR A 246 15.74 -12.03 7.98
C THR A 246 16.68 -10.85 7.88
N ARG A 247 17.69 -10.98 7.02
CA ARG A 247 18.42 -9.83 6.48
C ARG A 247 17.76 -9.35 5.19
N CYS A 248 17.42 -8.07 5.14
CA CYS A 248 17.23 -7.38 3.88
C CYS A 248 18.56 -6.74 3.48
N ARG A 249 19.15 -7.14 2.33
CA ARG A 249 20.07 -6.26 1.63
C ARG A 249 19.24 -5.36 0.73
N PHE A 250 19.43 -4.07 0.91
CA PHE A 250 18.91 -3.04 0.04
C PHE A 250 19.88 -2.85 -1.12
N ALA A 251 19.38 -2.95 -2.33
CA ALA A 251 19.93 -2.33 -3.53
C ALA A 251 18.91 -1.28 -3.99
#